data_f55b6ac1655a076d4e7cc674548a5569
#
_entry.id   f55b6ac1655a076d4e7cc674548a5569
#
_cell.length_a   1.000
_cell.length_b   1.000
_cell.length_c   1.000
_cell.angle_alpha   90.00
_cell.angle_beta   90.00
_cell.angle_gamma   90.00
#
_symmetry.space_group_name_H-M   'P 1'
#
loop_
_entity.id
_entity.type
_entity.pdbx_description
1 polymer ?
#
loop_
_entity_poly.entity_id
_entity_poly.type
_entity_poly.pdbx_seq_one_letter_code
_entity_poly.pdbx_strand_id
1 'polypeptide(L)'
;MTVPNIHGRRRTFSASAAVDAQNAILTNIKTDDAATWADMGRVLGKSDDRAAAYANTSSPIDLPTFLAGCHEWGGRFADPLLALVGGRWADAGAVCTGDESAALTLANLLPAVIAIEADQLTEPHELLPHEALIRRVNALTCVWLEMIAAEKGRGQ
;
A
#
# COMPACT_ATOMS: atom_id res chain seq x y z
N MET A 1 -18.14 5.85 -35.81
CA MET A 1 -17.50 6.71 -34.80
C MET A 1 -17.87 6.11 -33.44
N THR A 2 -16.95 5.38 -32.80
CA THR A 2 -17.13 4.85 -31.46
C THR A 2 -16.88 5.99 -30.48
N VAL A 3 -17.92 6.42 -29.78
CA VAL A 3 -17.79 7.38 -28.67
C VAL A 3 -16.90 6.73 -27.61
N PRO A 4 -15.78 7.35 -27.20
CA PRO A 4 -14.96 6.79 -26.15
C PRO A 4 -15.80 6.67 -24.87
N ASN A 5 -15.89 5.46 -24.36
CA ASN A 5 -16.65 5.18 -23.14
C ASN A 5 -15.83 5.65 -21.93
N ILE A 6 -15.92 6.95 -21.64
CA ILE A 6 -15.26 7.61 -20.48
C ILE A 6 -16.13 7.42 -19.22
N HIS A 7 -17.02 6.44 -19.20
CA HIS A 7 -17.74 6.10 -17.98
C HIS A 7 -16.78 5.42 -17.01
N GLY A 8 -16.01 6.25 -16.31
CA GLY A 8 -15.24 5.81 -15.16
C GLY A 8 -16.13 5.02 -14.21
N ARG A 9 -15.57 4.05 -13.54
CA ARG A 9 -16.25 3.33 -12.44
C ARG A 9 -16.89 4.36 -11.51
N ARG A 10 -18.12 4.12 -11.09
CA ARG A 10 -18.78 5.00 -10.11
C ARG A 10 -17.85 5.16 -8.91
N ARG A 11 -17.72 6.40 -8.46
CA ARG A 11 -16.98 6.73 -7.24
C ARG A 11 -17.52 5.89 -6.07
N THR A 12 -16.67 5.07 -5.47
CA THR A 12 -17.04 4.14 -4.39
C THR A 12 -16.84 4.73 -2.99
N PHE A 13 -16.22 5.91 -2.89
CA PHE A 13 -15.93 6.59 -1.63
C PHE A 13 -16.35 8.06 -1.67
N SER A 14 -16.67 8.64 -0.51
CA SER A 14 -16.94 10.07 -0.34
C SER A 14 -15.65 10.85 -0.03
N ALA A 15 -15.67 12.16 -0.23
CA ALA A 15 -14.57 13.01 0.18
C ALA A 15 -14.35 12.96 1.72
N SER A 16 -15.44 12.87 2.50
CA SER A 16 -15.36 12.71 3.94
C SER A 16 -14.67 11.39 4.32
N ALA A 17 -15.02 10.26 3.70
CA ALA A 17 -14.38 8.99 3.98
C ALA A 17 -12.86 9.02 3.70
N ALA A 18 -12.42 9.75 2.67
CA ALA A 18 -11.00 9.92 2.42
C ALA A 18 -10.30 10.76 3.49
N VAL A 19 -10.95 11.83 3.97
CA VAL A 19 -10.43 12.65 5.05
C VAL A 19 -10.44 11.89 6.39
N ASP A 20 -11.48 11.13 6.67
CA ASP A 20 -11.56 10.31 7.89
C ASP A 20 -10.45 9.25 7.92
N ALA A 21 -10.19 8.59 6.80
CA ALA A 21 -9.08 7.66 6.65
C ALA A 21 -7.73 8.37 6.86
N GLN A 22 -7.52 9.54 6.25
CA GLN A 22 -6.34 10.37 6.44
C GLN A 22 -6.11 10.73 7.92
N ASN A 23 -7.16 11.18 8.61
CA ASN A 23 -7.11 11.56 10.01
C ASN A 23 -6.69 10.38 10.90
N ALA A 24 -7.30 9.22 10.68
CA ALA A 24 -6.97 7.99 11.39
C ALA A 24 -5.51 7.57 11.15
N ILE A 25 -5.03 7.60 9.91
CA ILE A 25 -3.66 7.22 9.56
C ILE A 25 -2.64 8.12 10.26
N LEU A 26 -2.79 9.44 10.15
CA LEU A 26 -1.85 10.38 10.76
C LEU A 26 -1.83 10.27 12.29
N THR A 27 -2.99 10.02 12.89
CA THR A 27 -3.09 9.80 14.33
C THR A 27 -2.41 8.49 14.76
N ASN A 28 -2.64 7.41 14.01
CA ASN A 28 -2.04 6.11 14.29
C ASN A 28 -0.51 6.17 14.14
N ILE A 29 0.00 6.69 13.03
CA ILE A 29 1.45 6.84 12.80
C ILE A 29 2.07 7.68 13.93
N LYS A 30 1.46 8.81 14.26
CA LYS A 30 1.95 9.66 15.36
C LYS A 30 2.03 8.90 16.68
N THR A 31 1.04 8.08 16.96
CA THR A 31 0.97 7.31 18.22
C THR A 31 1.97 6.17 18.23
N ASP A 32 2.01 5.39 17.17
CA ASP A 32 2.87 4.20 17.03
C ASP A 32 4.36 4.55 17.06
N ASP A 33 4.73 5.66 16.40
CA ASP A 33 6.10 6.12 16.31
C ASP A 33 6.49 7.08 17.48
N ALA A 34 5.56 7.32 18.43
CA ALA A 34 5.70 8.30 19.52
C ALA A 34 6.15 9.69 19.01
N ALA A 35 5.72 10.07 17.79
CA ALA A 35 6.11 11.30 17.11
C ALA A 35 5.33 12.51 17.63
N THR A 36 5.92 13.69 17.49
CA THR A 36 5.26 14.97 17.72
C THR A 36 4.65 15.52 16.43
N TRP A 37 3.74 16.50 16.51
CA TRP A 37 3.25 17.18 15.31
C TRP A 37 4.35 17.93 14.56
N ALA A 38 5.39 18.39 15.26
CA ALA A 38 6.56 18.98 14.63
C ALA A 38 7.35 17.96 13.79
N ASP A 39 7.47 16.71 14.26
CA ASP A 39 8.10 15.63 13.50
C ASP A 39 7.26 15.26 12.26
N MET A 40 5.95 15.11 12.44
CA MET A 40 5.01 14.88 11.36
C MET A 40 5.04 16.01 10.32
N GLY A 41 5.09 17.26 10.78
CA GLY A 41 5.19 18.43 9.90
C GLY A 41 6.49 18.44 9.09
N ARG A 42 7.61 18.07 9.70
CA ARG A 42 8.90 17.97 9.00
C ARG A 42 8.85 16.94 7.87
N VAL A 43 8.28 15.76 8.11
CA VAL A 43 8.09 14.73 7.08
C VAL A 43 7.17 15.21 5.97
N LEU A 44 6.04 15.77 6.32
CA LEU A 44 5.01 16.23 5.37
C LEU A 44 5.37 17.54 4.65
N GLY A 45 6.50 18.18 4.99
CA GLY A 45 6.90 19.49 4.45
C GLY A 45 5.94 20.61 4.85
N LYS A 46 5.36 20.54 6.05
CA LYS A 46 4.37 21.48 6.58
C LYS A 46 4.76 21.96 7.99
N SER A 47 4.10 23.04 8.47
CA SER A 47 4.19 23.40 9.88
C SER A 47 3.51 22.36 10.76
N ASP A 48 3.88 22.34 12.04
CA ASP A 48 3.27 21.49 13.08
C ASP A 48 1.75 21.69 13.19
N ASP A 49 1.29 22.96 13.19
CA ASP A 49 -0.12 23.31 13.19
C ASP A 49 -0.85 22.75 11.95
N ARG A 50 -0.21 22.80 10.79
CA ARG A 50 -0.79 22.28 9.54
C ARG A 50 -0.85 20.75 9.55
N ALA A 51 0.17 20.10 10.07
CA ALA A 51 0.19 18.65 10.22
C ALA A 51 -0.90 18.19 11.21
N ALA A 52 -1.04 18.89 12.34
CA ALA A 52 -2.12 18.64 13.29
C ALA A 52 -3.51 18.89 12.69
N ALA A 53 -3.66 19.91 11.84
CA ALA A 53 -4.91 20.21 11.15
C ALA A 53 -5.31 19.06 10.18
N TYR A 54 -4.36 18.43 9.51
CA TYR A 54 -4.63 17.27 8.65
C TYR A 54 -5.16 16.05 9.41
N ALA A 55 -4.88 15.92 10.70
CA ALA A 55 -5.36 14.81 11.52
C ALA A 55 -6.65 15.13 12.28
N ASN A 56 -6.97 16.41 12.49
CA ASN A 56 -8.05 16.84 13.41
C ASN A 56 -9.18 17.62 12.72
N THR A 57 -9.05 17.94 11.44
CA THR A 57 -10.03 18.74 10.71
C THR A 57 -10.44 18.10 9.41
N SER A 58 -11.39 18.69 8.69
CA SER A 58 -11.82 18.28 7.36
C SER A 58 -10.87 18.74 6.22
N SER A 59 -9.63 19.09 6.56
CA SER A 59 -8.65 19.58 5.58
C SER A 59 -7.97 18.42 4.85
N PRO A 60 -8.18 18.23 3.55
CA PRO A 60 -7.48 17.19 2.80
C PRO A 60 -6.02 17.55 2.60
N ILE A 61 -5.15 16.53 2.55
CA ILE A 61 -3.76 16.68 2.13
C ILE A 61 -3.69 16.95 0.63
N ASP A 62 -2.69 17.75 0.23
CA ASP A 62 -2.35 17.92 -1.18
C ASP A 62 -1.47 16.78 -1.70
N LEU A 63 -1.34 16.67 -3.02
CA LEU A 63 -0.55 15.61 -3.65
C LEU A 63 0.93 15.60 -3.21
N PRO A 64 1.65 16.73 -3.12
CA PRO A 64 3.03 16.73 -2.60
C PRO A 64 3.12 16.18 -1.18
N THR A 65 2.20 16.53 -0.31
CA THR A 65 2.13 16.04 1.06
C THR A 65 1.83 14.54 1.10
N PHE A 66 0.93 14.06 0.24
CA PHE A 66 0.65 12.63 0.09
C PHE A 66 1.91 11.86 -0.34
N LEU A 67 2.63 12.35 -1.34
CA LEU A 67 3.86 11.71 -1.81
C LEU A 67 4.96 11.70 -0.75
N ALA A 68 5.08 12.77 0.06
CA ALA A 68 6.02 12.82 1.18
C ALA A 68 5.68 11.76 2.24
N GLY A 69 4.41 11.61 2.59
CA GLY A 69 3.95 10.55 3.49
C GLY A 69 4.18 9.14 2.95
N CYS A 70 3.93 8.92 1.66
CA CYS A 70 4.25 7.65 1.00
C CYS A 70 5.75 7.34 1.02
N HIS A 71 6.60 8.35 0.81
CA HIS A 71 8.05 8.18 0.83
C HIS A 71 8.56 7.76 2.20
N GLU A 72 8.06 8.35 3.27
CA GLU A 72 8.53 8.09 4.63
C GLU A 72 7.92 6.82 5.24
N TRP A 73 6.61 6.65 5.11
CA TRP A 73 5.87 5.60 5.81
C TRP A 73 5.37 4.47 4.91
N GLY A 74 5.58 4.58 3.58
CA GLY A 74 5.21 3.54 2.61
C GLY A 74 3.75 3.10 2.73
N GLY A 75 3.53 1.79 2.76
CA GLY A 75 2.19 1.19 2.87
C GLY A 75 1.44 1.57 4.14
N ARG A 76 2.11 1.82 5.27
CA ARG A 76 1.44 2.27 6.51
C ARG A 76 0.61 3.53 6.31
N PHE A 77 1.10 4.43 5.45
CA PHE A 77 0.41 5.67 5.12
C PHE A 77 -0.51 5.53 3.92
N ALA A 78 -0.05 4.86 2.86
CA ALA A 78 -0.74 4.81 1.58
C ALA A 78 -1.89 3.80 1.54
N ASP A 79 -1.73 2.61 2.13
CA ASP A 79 -2.68 1.50 1.98
C ASP A 79 -4.11 1.81 2.42
N PRO A 80 -4.36 2.45 3.58
CA PRO A 80 -5.73 2.75 3.97
C PRO A 80 -6.43 3.75 3.04
N LEU A 81 -5.68 4.67 2.41
CA LEU A 81 -6.21 5.59 1.40
C LEU A 81 -6.44 4.89 0.06
N LEU A 82 -5.49 4.08 -0.38
CA LEU A 82 -5.58 3.33 -1.62
C LEU A 82 -6.65 2.23 -1.56
N ALA A 83 -6.90 1.64 -0.40
CA ALA A 83 -7.97 0.66 -0.18
C ALA A 83 -9.36 1.21 -0.54
N LEU A 84 -9.59 2.53 -0.38
CA LEU A 84 -10.84 3.17 -0.79
C LEU A 84 -11.14 3.04 -2.29
N VAL A 85 -10.11 2.81 -3.09
CA VAL A 85 -10.21 2.60 -4.55
C VAL A 85 -9.81 1.18 -4.97
N GLY A 86 -9.65 0.27 -4.02
CA GLY A 86 -9.25 -1.12 -4.27
C GLY A 86 -7.77 -1.28 -4.63
N GLY A 87 -6.95 -0.30 -4.28
CA GLY A 87 -5.50 -0.29 -4.48
C GLY A 87 -4.73 -0.57 -3.20
N ARG A 88 -3.42 -0.74 -3.34
CA ARG A 88 -2.47 -0.80 -2.23
C ARG A 88 -1.11 -0.28 -2.68
N TRP A 89 -0.26 0.06 -1.73
CA TRP A 89 1.13 0.44 -1.98
C TRP A 89 1.98 -0.79 -2.31
N ALA A 90 2.92 -0.60 -3.23
CA ALA A 90 3.99 -1.56 -3.48
C ALA A 90 5.30 -0.78 -3.63
N ASP A 91 6.31 -1.17 -2.86
CA ASP A 91 7.62 -0.53 -2.95
C ASP A 91 8.28 -0.85 -4.30
N ALA A 92 8.77 0.18 -4.98
CA ALA A 92 9.45 0.04 -6.27
C ALA A 92 10.75 -0.79 -6.18
N GLY A 93 11.30 -0.96 -4.97
CA GLY A 93 12.48 -1.79 -4.70
C GLY A 93 12.21 -3.28 -4.51
N ALA A 94 10.95 -3.72 -4.58
CA ALA A 94 10.59 -5.14 -4.60
C ALA A 94 10.92 -5.83 -5.94
N VAL A 95 11.88 -5.27 -6.69
CA VAL A 95 12.45 -5.95 -7.87
C VAL A 95 13.21 -7.17 -7.36
N CYS A 96 12.75 -8.35 -7.74
CA CYS A 96 13.57 -9.57 -7.62
C CYS A 96 14.92 -9.26 -8.26
N THR A 97 15.97 -9.08 -7.46
CA THR A 97 17.33 -9.12 -7.97
C THR A 97 17.49 -10.48 -8.62
N GLY A 98 17.83 -10.50 -9.92
CA GLY A 98 17.71 -11.65 -10.81
C GLY A 98 18.53 -12.91 -10.47
N ASP A 99 19.06 -13.03 -9.27
CA ASP A 99 19.89 -14.14 -8.84
C ASP A 99 19.12 -15.26 -8.12
N GLU A 100 17.86 -15.06 -7.75
CA GLU A 100 17.07 -16.08 -7.08
C GLU A 100 15.98 -16.62 -8.00
N SER A 101 16.00 -17.91 -8.24
CA SER A 101 14.98 -18.59 -9.07
C SER A 101 13.58 -18.36 -8.47
N ALA A 102 12.66 -17.84 -9.28
CA ALA A 102 11.26 -17.71 -8.92
C ALA A 102 10.66 -19.04 -8.42
N ALA A 103 11.07 -20.15 -9.05
CA ALA A 103 10.67 -21.48 -8.66
C ALA A 103 11.14 -21.84 -7.25
N LEU A 104 12.36 -21.44 -6.87
CA LEU A 104 12.89 -21.69 -5.52
C LEU A 104 12.14 -20.85 -4.47
N THR A 105 11.86 -19.59 -4.77
CA THR A 105 11.07 -18.71 -3.90
C THR A 105 9.68 -19.28 -3.63
N LEU A 106 9.00 -19.76 -4.67
CA LEU A 106 7.68 -20.40 -4.54
C LEU A 106 7.76 -21.74 -3.82
N ALA A 107 8.77 -22.56 -4.11
CA ALA A 107 8.98 -23.84 -3.44
C ALA A 107 9.24 -23.67 -1.94
N ASN A 108 9.94 -22.62 -1.53
CA ASN A 108 10.19 -22.31 -0.13
C ASN A 108 8.93 -21.82 0.62
N LEU A 109 7.97 -21.20 -0.08
CA LEU A 109 6.71 -20.79 0.54
C LEU A 109 5.73 -21.95 0.74
N LEU A 110 5.75 -22.95 -0.13
CA LEU A 110 4.76 -24.02 -0.14
C LEU A 110 4.66 -24.80 1.19
N PRO A 111 5.76 -25.20 1.85
CA PRO A 111 5.69 -25.87 3.16
C PRO A 111 5.05 -24.99 4.23
N ALA A 112 5.30 -23.68 4.21
CA ALA A 112 4.72 -22.74 5.15
C ALA A 112 3.20 -22.62 4.95
N VAL A 113 2.75 -22.51 3.70
CA VAL A 113 1.30 -22.48 3.36
C VAL A 113 0.62 -23.76 3.81
N ILE A 114 1.21 -24.93 3.55
CA ILE A 114 0.66 -26.22 3.98
C ILE A 114 0.52 -26.30 5.50
N ALA A 115 1.51 -25.80 6.24
CA ALA A 115 1.48 -25.80 7.69
C ALA A 115 0.41 -24.86 8.26
N ILE A 116 0.25 -23.67 7.67
CA ILE A 116 -0.73 -22.66 8.08
C ILE A 116 -2.16 -23.15 7.77
N GLU A 117 -2.37 -23.82 6.64
CA GLU A 117 -3.69 -24.29 6.22
C GLU A 117 -4.07 -25.66 6.78
N ALA A 118 -3.23 -26.26 7.63
CA ALA A 118 -3.46 -27.62 8.14
C ALA A 118 -4.77 -27.78 8.93
N ASP A 119 -5.22 -26.72 9.60
CA ASP A 119 -6.48 -26.69 10.36
C ASP A 119 -7.60 -25.91 9.63
N GLN A 120 -7.36 -25.46 8.39
CA GLN A 120 -8.27 -24.67 7.55
C GLN A 120 -8.60 -23.27 8.13
N LEU A 121 -7.82 -22.79 9.08
CA LEU A 121 -7.92 -21.45 9.67
C LEU A 121 -6.56 -20.76 9.54
N THR A 122 -6.51 -19.61 8.90
CA THR A 122 -5.27 -18.83 8.81
C THR A 122 -5.31 -17.71 9.85
N GLU A 123 -4.49 -17.85 10.88
CA GLU A 123 -4.39 -16.81 11.90
C GLU A 123 -3.21 -15.86 11.66
N PRO A 124 -3.34 -14.54 11.99
CA PRO A 124 -2.29 -13.57 11.73
C PRO A 124 -0.93 -13.91 12.35
N HIS A 125 -0.91 -14.56 13.52
CA HIS A 125 0.33 -14.90 14.21
C HIS A 125 1.13 -16.00 13.48
N GLU A 126 0.48 -16.86 12.71
CA GLU A 126 1.11 -17.91 11.91
C GLU A 126 1.80 -17.35 10.67
N LEU A 127 1.34 -16.20 10.17
CA LEU A 127 1.93 -15.52 9.01
C LEU A 127 3.20 -14.75 9.36
N LEU A 128 3.33 -14.26 10.59
CA LEU A 128 4.45 -13.42 11.02
C LEU A 128 5.84 -14.04 10.76
N PRO A 129 6.09 -15.34 11.04
CA PRO A 129 7.39 -15.96 10.77
C PRO A 129 7.73 -16.01 9.27
N HIS A 130 6.72 -15.92 8.41
CA HIS A 130 6.85 -16.07 6.96
C HIS A 130 6.72 -14.74 6.21
N GLU A 131 6.61 -13.61 6.91
CA GLU A 131 6.36 -12.29 6.32
C GLU A 131 7.34 -11.95 5.19
N ALA A 132 8.64 -12.12 5.42
CA ALA A 132 9.67 -11.81 4.43
C ALA A 132 9.50 -12.63 3.14
N LEU A 133 9.17 -13.91 3.27
CA LEU A 133 8.95 -14.81 2.14
C LEU A 133 7.66 -14.48 1.41
N ILE A 134 6.60 -14.17 2.13
CA ILE A 134 5.30 -13.74 1.57
C ILE A 134 5.48 -12.43 0.78
N ARG A 135 6.20 -11.46 1.33
CA ARG A 135 6.51 -10.19 0.63
C ARG A 135 7.30 -10.45 -0.66
N ARG A 136 8.25 -11.37 -0.64
CA ARG A 136 9.05 -11.76 -1.81
C ARG A 136 8.19 -12.37 -2.92
N VAL A 137 7.32 -13.31 -2.59
CA VAL A 137 6.38 -13.92 -3.55
C VAL A 137 5.42 -12.88 -4.09
N ASN A 138 4.92 -11.98 -3.26
CA ASN A 138 4.07 -10.90 -3.70
C ASN A 138 4.80 -9.98 -4.73
N ALA A 139 6.04 -9.61 -4.47
CA ALA A 139 6.83 -8.81 -5.40
C ALA A 139 7.02 -9.52 -6.74
N LEU A 140 7.36 -10.80 -6.72
CA LEU A 140 7.50 -11.63 -7.92
C LEU A 140 6.21 -11.67 -8.75
N THR A 141 5.07 -11.89 -8.11
CA THR A 141 3.78 -11.94 -8.80
C THR A 141 3.37 -10.58 -9.37
N CYS A 142 3.69 -9.47 -8.69
CA CYS A 142 3.48 -8.13 -9.24
C CYS A 142 4.26 -7.91 -10.53
N VAL A 143 5.55 -8.28 -10.59
CA VAL A 143 6.37 -8.18 -11.80
C VAL A 143 5.76 -9.01 -12.95
N TRP A 144 5.29 -10.22 -12.68
CA TRP A 144 4.64 -11.04 -13.72
C TRP A 144 3.35 -10.42 -14.23
N LEU A 145 2.56 -9.81 -13.37
CA LEU A 145 1.34 -9.10 -13.78
C LEU A 145 1.66 -7.88 -14.67
N GLU A 146 2.73 -7.16 -14.37
CA GLU A 146 3.20 -6.04 -15.20
C GLU A 146 3.67 -6.52 -16.57
N MET A 147 4.41 -7.63 -16.65
CA MET A 147 4.83 -8.24 -17.91
C MET A 147 3.62 -8.65 -18.76
N ILE A 148 2.62 -9.27 -18.16
CA ILE A 148 1.37 -9.64 -18.83
C ILE A 148 0.63 -8.41 -19.34
N ALA A 149 0.55 -7.35 -18.53
CA ALA A 149 -0.11 -6.11 -18.93
C ALA A 149 0.61 -5.43 -20.11
N ALA A 150 1.95 -5.40 -20.08
CA ALA A 150 2.76 -4.86 -21.17
C ALA A 150 2.56 -5.64 -22.48
N GLU A 151 2.47 -6.97 -22.42
CA GLU A 151 2.25 -7.80 -23.60
C GLU A 151 0.85 -7.59 -24.19
N LYS A 152 -0.18 -7.51 -23.34
CA LYS A 152 -1.55 -7.19 -23.79
C LYS A 152 -1.65 -5.82 -24.45
N GLY A 153 -0.86 -4.83 -23.99
CA GLY A 153 -0.82 -3.49 -24.60
C GLY A 153 -0.13 -3.44 -25.96
N ARG A 154 0.77 -4.41 -26.28
CA ARG A 154 1.43 -4.50 -27.59
C ARG A 154 0.57 -5.14 -28.65
N GLY A 155 -0.46 -5.89 -28.26
CA GLY A 155 -1.33 -6.62 -29.19
C GLY A 155 -2.56 -5.86 -29.69
N GLN A 156 -2.69 -4.57 -29.29
CA GLN A 156 -3.75 -3.65 -29.77
C GLN A 156 -3.16 -2.59 -30.67
#